data_e01c035765ebb73f4316c10083bb6318
#
_entry.id   e01c035765ebb73f4316c10083bb6318
#
_cell.length_a   1.000
_cell.length_b   1.000
_cell.length_c   1.000
_cell.angle_alpha   90.00
_cell.angle_beta   90.00
_cell.angle_gamma   90.00
#
_symmetry.space_group_name_H-M   'P 1'
#
loop_
_entity.id
_entity.type
_entity.pdbx_description
1 polymer ?
#
loop_
_entity_poly.entity_id
_entity_poly.type
_entity_poly.pdbx_seq_one_letter_code
_entity_poly.pdbx_strand_id
1 'polypeptide(L)'
;MDGKYWIAVPPSVTIYQIDPNSGKELHSIPAPGARPHGIAWDHGYLWCVESNDRAIYKMDPSSGELLAKIQLPEEDPEPHGMTVADGVFWYCDAGSRWVCRLV
;
A
#
# COMPACT_ATOMS: atom_id res chain seq x y z
N MET A 1 3.15 1.36 -14.08
CA MET A 1 1.73 1.05 -13.79
C MET A 1 0.83 1.63 -14.88
N ASP A 2 1.02 1.21 -16.08
CA ASP A 2 0.17 1.60 -17.22
C ASP A 2 -0.03 3.11 -17.40
N GLY A 3 0.96 3.90 -17.01
CA GLY A 3 0.89 5.34 -17.11
C GLY A 3 -0.08 6.01 -16.14
N LYS A 4 -0.55 5.28 -15.13
CA LYS A 4 -1.47 5.79 -14.10
C LYS A 4 -0.81 5.71 -12.74
N TYR A 5 -1.20 6.63 -11.85
CA TYR A 5 -0.67 6.68 -10.50
C TYR A 5 -1.73 6.28 -9.48
N TRP A 6 -1.29 5.66 -8.42
CA TRP A 6 -2.14 5.31 -7.28
C TRP A 6 -1.65 6.05 -6.05
N ILE A 7 -2.58 6.64 -5.30
CA ILE A 7 -2.29 7.43 -4.10
C ILE A 7 -3.17 6.95 -2.97
N ALA A 8 -2.56 6.62 -1.82
CA ALA A 8 -3.30 6.34 -0.60
C ALA A 8 -3.45 7.64 0.20
N VAL A 9 -4.66 7.96 0.60
CA VAL A 9 -4.95 9.19 1.36
C VAL A 9 -5.54 8.80 2.72
N PRO A 10 -4.73 8.79 3.80
CA PRO A 10 -5.20 8.33 5.11
C PRO A 10 -6.44 9.04 5.65
N PRO A 11 -6.54 10.38 5.60
CA PRO A 11 -7.71 11.05 6.16
C PRO A 11 -9.04 10.64 5.51
N SER A 12 -9.03 10.31 4.22
CA SER A 12 -10.25 9.87 3.53
C SER A 12 -10.42 8.35 3.52
N VAL A 13 -9.43 7.62 4.00
CA VAL A 13 -9.41 6.14 4.01
C VAL A 13 -9.68 5.59 2.61
N THR A 14 -9.07 6.20 1.60
CA THR A 14 -9.33 5.91 0.19
C THR A 14 -8.02 5.84 -0.59
N ILE A 15 -7.99 4.95 -1.59
CA ILE A 15 -6.90 4.87 -2.55
C ILE A 15 -7.44 5.33 -3.89
N TYR A 16 -6.76 6.32 -4.48
CA TYR A 16 -7.18 6.94 -5.74
C TYR A 16 -6.26 6.54 -6.87
N GLN A 17 -6.84 6.29 -8.04
CA GLN A 17 -6.10 6.18 -9.29
C GLN A 17 -6.18 7.53 -10.00
N ILE A 18 -5.02 8.08 -10.34
CA ILE A 18 -4.90 9.45 -10.86
C ILE A 18 -4.28 9.43 -12.25
N ASP A 19 -4.83 10.24 -13.15
CA ASP A 19 -4.18 10.50 -14.44
C ASP A 19 -3.02 11.47 -14.19
N PRO A 20 -1.76 11.08 -14.49
CA PRO A 20 -0.60 11.93 -14.22
C PRO A 20 -0.56 13.20 -15.07
N ASN A 21 -1.24 13.23 -16.21
CA ASN A 21 -1.22 14.39 -17.10
C ASN A 21 -2.21 15.47 -16.68
N SER A 22 -3.41 15.07 -16.23
CA SER A 22 -4.48 16.00 -15.87
C SER A 22 -4.66 16.18 -14.36
N GLY A 23 -4.16 15.24 -13.55
CA GLY A 23 -4.40 15.20 -12.12
C GLY A 23 -5.81 14.73 -11.77
N LYS A 24 -6.58 14.28 -12.73
CA LYS A 24 -7.96 13.85 -12.48
C LYS A 24 -8.01 12.48 -11.84
N GLU A 25 -8.96 12.32 -10.94
CA GLU A 25 -9.29 11.01 -10.38
C GLU A 25 -9.96 10.16 -11.46
N LEU A 26 -9.41 8.98 -11.70
CA LEU A 26 -9.97 8.03 -12.67
C LEU A 26 -10.81 6.96 -11.99
N HIS A 27 -10.44 6.59 -10.77
CA HIS A 27 -11.06 5.51 -10.03
C HIS A 27 -10.67 5.64 -8.57
N SER A 28 -11.48 5.10 -7.67
CA SER A 28 -11.12 5.02 -6.26
C SER A 28 -11.62 3.72 -5.66
N ILE A 29 -10.90 3.24 -4.66
CA ILE A 29 -11.28 2.05 -3.90
C ILE A 29 -11.10 2.34 -2.42
N PRO A 30 -11.87 1.68 -1.53
CA PRO A 30 -11.66 1.84 -0.10
C PRO A 30 -10.29 1.28 0.30
N ALA A 31 -9.63 1.94 1.23
CA ALA A 31 -8.39 1.46 1.80
C ALA A 31 -8.67 0.38 2.86
N PRO A 32 -7.67 -0.46 3.19
CA PRO A 32 -7.89 -1.62 4.06
C PRO A 32 -7.97 -1.29 5.56
N GLY A 33 -8.10 -0.07 5.96
CA GLY A 33 -8.17 0.31 7.37
C GLY A 33 -8.06 1.80 7.55
N ALA A 34 -7.86 2.25 8.80
CA ALA A 34 -7.92 3.67 9.13
C ALA A 34 -6.63 4.44 8.81
N ARG A 35 -5.47 3.75 8.70
CA ARG A 35 -4.19 4.41 8.43
C ARG A 35 -3.44 3.74 7.27
N PRO A 36 -3.99 3.81 6.03
CA PRO A 36 -3.27 3.34 4.87
C PRO A 36 -2.12 4.29 4.54
N HIS A 37 -0.94 3.75 4.23
CA HIS A 37 0.20 4.57 3.91
C HIS A 37 0.88 4.14 2.60
N GLY A 38 1.88 3.26 2.68
CA GLY A 38 2.59 2.83 1.49
C GLY A 38 1.76 1.93 0.60
N ILE A 39 1.90 2.10 -0.70
CA ILE A 39 1.26 1.23 -1.68
C ILE A 39 2.29 0.80 -2.72
N ALA A 40 2.09 -0.37 -3.29
CA ALA A 40 2.92 -0.88 -4.37
C ALA A 40 2.07 -1.67 -5.36
N TRP A 41 2.48 -1.64 -6.61
CA TRP A 41 1.86 -2.42 -7.67
C TRP A 41 2.73 -3.63 -7.98
N ASP A 42 2.15 -4.82 -8.03
CA ASP A 42 2.88 -6.03 -8.37
C ASP A 42 1.96 -7.02 -9.08
N HIS A 43 2.33 -7.40 -10.31
CA HIS A 43 1.64 -8.42 -11.11
C HIS A 43 0.11 -8.21 -11.20
N GLY A 44 -0.32 -6.95 -11.37
CA GLY A 44 -1.73 -6.63 -11.55
C GLY A 44 -2.52 -6.45 -10.26
N TYR A 45 -1.86 -6.45 -9.12
CA TYR A 45 -2.50 -6.25 -7.80
C TYR A 45 -1.88 -5.07 -7.08
N LEU A 46 -2.68 -4.45 -6.22
CA LEU A 46 -2.19 -3.43 -5.29
C LEU A 46 -1.87 -4.08 -3.95
N TRP A 47 -0.77 -3.64 -3.37
CA TRP A 47 -0.42 -3.98 -2.00
C TRP A 47 -0.43 -2.69 -1.20
N CYS A 48 -1.08 -2.69 -0.04
CA CYS A 48 -1.20 -1.49 0.79
C CYS A 48 -0.82 -1.79 2.22
N VAL A 49 0.04 -0.93 2.78
CA VAL A 49 0.39 -0.98 4.20
C VAL A 49 -0.74 -0.36 5.01
N GLU A 50 -1.16 -1.06 6.06
CA GLU A 50 -2.04 -0.52 7.09
C GLU A 50 -1.23 -0.47 8.39
N SER A 51 -0.85 0.74 8.80
CA SER A 51 0.09 0.92 9.91
C SER A 51 -0.49 0.50 11.26
N ASN A 52 -1.78 0.77 11.51
CA ASN A 52 -2.42 0.39 12.77
C ASN A 52 -2.48 -1.13 12.95
N ASP A 53 -2.75 -1.84 11.86
CA ASP A 53 -2.83 -3.31 11.88
C ASP A 53 -1.45 -3.96 11.82
N ARG A 54 -0.41 -3.20 11.52
CA ARG A 54 0.95 -3.70 11.26
C ARG A 54 0.89 -4.78 10.19
N ALA A 55 0.20 -4.50 9.09
CA ALA A 55 -0.09 -5.48 8.06
C ALA A 55 0.06 -4.89 6.67
N ILE A 56 0.27 -5.78 5.70
CA ILE A 56 0.31 -5.44 4.29
C ILE A 56 -0.77 -6.25 3.60
N TYR A 57 -1.69 -5.56 2.94
CA TYR A 57 -2.84 -6.20 2.29
C TYR A 57 -2.67 -6.23 0.78
N LYS A 58 -3.00 -7.39 0.20
CA LYS A 58 -3.11 -7.55 -1.26
C LYS A 58 -4.54 -7.24 -1.65
N MET A 59 -4.73 -6.40 -2.66
CA MET A 59 -6.05 -5.88 -3.02
C MET A 59 -6.31 -6.01 -4.52
N ASP A 60 -7.57 -6.27 -4.85
CA ASP A 60 -8.05 -6.16 -6.22
C ASP A 60 -8.14 -4.67 -6.58
N PRO A 61 -7.43 -4.19 -7.61
CA PRO A 61 -7.43 -2.76 -7.92
C PRO A 61 -8.74 -2.23 -8.46
N SER A 62 -9.64 -3.09 -8.94
CA SER A 62 -10.92 -2.64 -9.47
C SER A 62 -11.99 -2.48 -8.39
N SER A 63 -11.97 -3.31 -7.36
CA SER A 63 -13.02 -3.35 -6.32
C SER A 63 -12.55 -2.94 -4.94
N GLY A 64 -11.25 -3.05 -4.68
CA GLY A 64 -10.71 -2.87 -3.33
C GLY A 64 -10.84 -4.10 -2.45
N GLU A 65 -11.29 -5.24 -3.02
CA GLU A 65 -11.42 -6.47 -2.24
C GLU A 65 -10.07 -6.91 -1.69
N LEU A 66 -10.05 -7.28 -0.41
CA LEU A 66 -8.84 -7.77 0.24
C LEU A 66 -8.66 -9.25 -0.09
N LEU A 67 -7.57 -9.58 -0.78
CA LEU A 67 -7.31 -10.92 -1.28
C LEU A 67 -6.34 -11.71 -0.40
N ALA A 68 -5.43 -11.02 0.27
CA ALA A 68 -4.43 -11.64 1.13
C ALA A 68 -3.91 -10.63 2.13
N LYS A 69 -3.26 -11.12 3.17
CA LYS A 69 -2.72 -10.29 4.24
C LYS A 69 -1.37 -10.85 4.69
N ILE A 70 -0.38 -9.98 4.81
CA ILE A 70 0.88 -10.29 5.48
C ILE A 70 0.83 -9.59 6.83
N GLN A 71 0.77 -10.37 7.93
CA GLN A 71 0.76 -9.82 9.28
C GLN A 71 2.20 -9.73 9.78
N LEU A 72 2.63 -8.54 10.17
CA LEU A 72 3.95 -8.36 10.79
C LEU A 72 3.85 -8.61 12.29
N PRO A 73 4.84 -9.28 12.88
CA PRO A 73 4.89 -9.46 14.33
C PRO A 73 5.01 -8.11 15.06
N GLU A 74 4.51 -8.06 16.30
CA GLU A 74 4.56 -6.84 17.10
C GLU A 74 5.98 -6.33 17.35
N GLU A 75 6.94 -7.22 17.43
CA GLU A 75 8.35 -6.89 17.66
C GLU A 75 9.06 -6.32 16.43
N ASP A 76 8.47 -6.46 15.25
CA ASP A 76 9.04 -5.89 14.04
C ASP A 76 8.70 -4.40 13.93
N PRO A 77 9.52 -3.60 13.21
CA PRO A 77 9.22 -2.18 12.98
C PRO A 77 7.84 -1.97 12.35
N GLU A 78 7.18 -0.88 12.74
CA GLU A 78 5.86 -0.53 12.21
C GLU A 78 5.97 -0.14 10.74
N PRO A 79 5.23 -0.79 9.83
CA PRO A 79 5.34 -0.49 8.41
C PRO A 79 4.70 0.85 8.06
N HIS A 80 5.32 1.56 7.13
CA HIS A 80 4.81 2.85 6.65
C HIS A 80 4.87 2.91 5.13
N GLY A 81 6.00 3.34 4.54
CA GLY A 81 6.18 3.27 3.10
C GLY A 81 6.63 1.89 2.65
N MET A 82 6.29 1.50 1.44
CA MET A 82 6.72 0.21 0.90
C MET A 82 6.99 0.26 -0.59
N THR A 83 7.75 -0.73 -1.06
CA THR A 83 7.93 -0.99 -2.48
C THR A 83 8.11 -2.49 -2.70
N VAL A 84 7.92 -2.91 -3.95
CA VAL A 84 8.20 -4.28 -4.38
C VAL A 84 9.25 -4.21 -5.48
N ALA A 85 10.33 -4.95 -5.31
CA ALA A 85 11.40 -5.03 -6.29
C ALA A 85 11.80 -6.49 -6.48
N ASP A 86 11.73 -6.99 -7.72
CA ASP A 86 12.07 -8.37 -8.07
C ASP A 86 11.34 -9.40 -7.20
N GLY A 87 10.06 -9.14 -6.90
CA GLY A 87 9.25 -10.03 -6.08
C GLY A 87 9.54 -9.96 -4.58
N VAL A 88 10.39 -9.05 -4.16
CA VAL A 88 10.75 -8.87 -2.75
C VAL A 88 10.11 -7.60 -2.22
N PHE A 89 9.45 -7.70 -1.05
CA PHE A 89 8.85 -6.56 -0.38
C PHE A 89 9.86 -5.86 0.52
N TRP A 90 9.92 -4.53 0.39
CA TRP A 90 10.72 -3.68 1.25
C TRP A 90 9.79 -2.65 1.87
N TYR A 91 9.96 -2.36 3.15
CA TYR A 91 9.20 -1.31 3.79
C TYR A 91 10.10 -0.47 4.71
N CYS A 92 9.67 0.75 4.98
CA CYS A 92 10.36 1.60 5.95
C CYS A 92 9.50 1.79 7.19
N ASP A 93 10.17 1.98 8.32
CA ASP A 93 9.53 2.22 9.60
C ASP A 93 9.49 3.72 9.89
N ALA A 94 8.35 4.18 10.41
CA ALA A 94 8.15 5.60 10.69
C ALA A 94 9.02 6.12 11.84
N GLY A 95 9.40 5.25 12.78
CA GLY A 95 10.11 5.66 13.99
C GLY A 95 11.60 5.39 13.99
N SER A 96 12.02 4.23 13.49
CA SER A 96 13.42 3.78 13.62
C SER A 96 14.33 4.22 12.50
N ARG A 97 13.76 4.66 11.37
CA ARG A 97 14.49 5.00 10.14
C ARG A 97 15.10 3.78 9.45
N TRP A 98 14.63 2.61 9.76
CA TRP A 98 15.12 1.37 9.15
C TRP A 98 14.38 1.09 7.85
N VAL A 99 15.09 0.46 6.91
CA VAL A 99 14.50 -0.14 5.72
C VAL A 99 14.54 -1.64 5.92
N CYS A 100 13.39 -2.28 5.84
CA CYS A 100 13.23 -3.69 6.18
C CYS A 100 12.84 -4.49 4.94
N ARG A 101 13.44 -5.67 4.80
CA ARG A 101 13.10 -6.61 3.74
C ARG A 101 12.30 -7.77 4.32
N LEU A 102 11.20 -8.11 3.68
CA LEU A 102 10.42 -9.30 4.03
C LEU A 102 11.06 -10.53 3.37
N VAL A 103 11.25 -11.55 4.15
CA VAL A 103 11.83 -12.81 3.69
C VAL A 103 10.81 -13.92 3.72
#